data_3f41238faaf81d76468a03d997313521
#
_entry.id   3f41238faaf81d76468a03d997313521
#
_cell.length_a   1.000
_cell.length_b   1.000
_cell.length_c   1.000
_cell.angle_alpha   90.00
_cell.angle_beta   90.00
_cell.angle_gamma   90.00
#
_symmetry.space_group_name_H-M   'P 1'
#
loop_
_entity.id
_entity.type
_entity.pdbx_description
1 polymer ?
#
loop_
_entity_poly.entity_id
_entity_poly.type
_entity_poly.pdbx_seq_one_letter_code
_entity_poly.pdbx_strand_id
1 'polypeptide(L)'
;MSGIKLMNRTYTKFVATLEQLHSFLLAVQGKYYIQEIDGKRIASYHTTYFDTADYHMYGIHHAGRQVREKIRVRTYMDSDQTFFEIKNKNNHGRTKKKRISIVGHDAVEQERANIVPFMAKRAWYTIDDISPVIENWFNRITLVNFGKTERLTIDFNLRFHHLKSDGRQQLQRVAIIELKRDGNVPSPALDLLREVRIKRSGFSKYCIGSALTNAKLKTNNFKERLRMIDKMENKR
;
A
#
# COMPACT_ATOMS: atom_id res chain seq x y z
N MET A 1 8.56 9.42 -18.20
CA MET A 1 8.77 10.49 -17.19
C MET A 1 9.80 10.04 -16.18
N SER A 2 10.94 10.72 -16.06
CA SER A 2 11.91 10.49 -14.99
C SER A 2 11.21 10.69 -13.64
N GLY A 3 11.33 9.72 -12.73
CA GLY A 3 10.63 9.75 -11.44
C GLY A 3 10.99 11.00 -10.65
N ILE A 4 9.99 11.69 -10.11
CA ILE A 4 10.17 12.86 -9.25
C ILE A 4 10.97 12.44 -8.02
N LYS A 5 12.15 13.00 -7.86
CA LYS A 5 13.04 12.76 -6.74
C LYS A 5 12.67 13.72 -5.61
N LEU A 6 11.65 13.38 -4.82
CA LEU A 6 11.30 14.14 -3.61
C LEU A 6 12.34 13.85 -2.51
N MET A 7 13.03 14.85 -2.00
CA MET A 7 14.15 14.70 -1.05
C MET A 7 13.68 14.46 0.38
N ASN A 8 12.74 15.25 0.91
CA ASN A 8 12.19 15.14 2.26
C ASN A 8 10.72 14.69 2.24
N ARG A 9 10.48 13.40 2.03
CA ARG A 9 9.14 12.87 1.77
C ARG A 9 8.28 12.79 3.02
N THR A 10 7.17 13.51 3.04
CA THR A 10 6.06 13.26 3.94
C THR A 10 5.01 12.38 3.24
N TYR A 11 4.42 11.47 4.02
CA TYR A 11 3.40 10.52 3.52
C TYR A 11 2.13 10.69 4.32
N THR A 12 1.04 11.02 3.65
CA THR A 12 -0.27 11.09 4.28
C THR A 12 -1.24 10.17 3.53
N LYS A 13 -2.04 9.43 4.27
CA LYS A 13 -3.05 8.56 3.68
C LYS A 13 -4.44 9.01 4.05
N PHE A 14 -5.35 8.75 3.11
CA PHE A 14 -6.76 9.03 3.21
C PHE A 14 -7.53 7.79 2.73
N VAL A 15 -8.71 7.60 3.28
CA VAL A 15 -9.66 6.59 2.81
C VAL A 15 -10.92 7.32 2.38
N ALA A 16 -11.41 6.98 1.20
CA ALA A 16 -12.55 7.64 0.56
C ALA A 16 -13.53 6.60 0.04
N THR A 17 -14.80 6.99 -0.09
CA THR A 17 -15.76 6.24 -0.92
C THR A 17 -15.48 6.51 -2.41
N LEU A 18 -16.04 5.69 -3.32
CA LEU A 18 -15.89 5.95 -4.74
C LEU A 18 -16.57 7.23 -5.19
N GLU A 19 -17.69 7.64 -4.55
CA GLU A 19 -18.36 8.91 -4.81
C GLU A 19 -17.46 10.09 -4.44
N GLN A 20 -16.81 10.03 -3.27
CA GLN A 20 -15.84 11.04 -2.85
C GLN A 20 -14.61 11.05 -3.77
N LEU A 21 -14.14 9.87 -4.19
CA LEU A 21 -13.05 9.77 -5.16
C LEU A 21 -13.43 10.41 -6.50
N HIS A 22 -14.63 10.15 -7.01
CA HIS A 22 -15.11 10.77 -8.24
C HIS A 22 -15.12 12.30 -8.14
N SER A 23 -15.68 12.85 -7.07
CA SER A 23 -15.68 14.29 -6.81
C SER A 23 -14.27 14.87 -6.72
N PHE A 24 -13.35 14.14 -6.07
CA PHE A 24 -11.94 14.53 -5.99
C PHE A 24 -11.25 14.50 -7.36
N LEU A 25 -11.50 13.48 -8.19
CA LEU A 25 -10.92 13.38 -9.52
C LEU A 25 -11.41 14.52 -10.44
N LEU A 26 -12.64 14.96 -10.30
CA LEU A 26 -13.13 16.16 -11.00
C LEU A 26 -12.41 17.44 -10.52
N ALA A 27 -12.22 17.59 -9.21
CA ALA A 27 -11.58 18.76 -8.62
C ALA A 27 -10.07 18.90 -8.95
N VAL A 28 -9.38 17.81 -9.27
CA VAL A 28 -7.95 17.82 -9.66
C VAL A 28 -7.74 18.04 -11.16
N GLN A 29 -8.78 18.03 -11.98
CA GLN A 29 -8.67 18.34 -13.41
C GLN A 29 -8.06 19.73 -13.63
N GLY A 30 -7.17 19.84 -14.63
CA GLY A 30 -6.45 21.08 -14.91
C GLY A 30 -5.37 21.46 -13.90
N LYS A 31 -5.10 20.62 -12.87
CA LYS A 31 -4.09 20.86 -11.83
C LYS A 31 -3.05 19.74 -11.73
N TYR A 32 -3.38 18.54 -12.25
CA TYR A 32 -2.52 17.34 -12.17
C TYR A 32 -2.38 16.67 -13.52
N TYR A 33 -1.18 16.13 -13.76
CA TYR A 33 -0.94 15.12 -14.78
C TYR A 33 -1.35 13.75 -14.27
N ILE A 34 -1.95 12.93 -15.13
CA ILE A 34 -2.11 11.51 -14.87
C ILE A 34 -0.91 10.76 -15.46
N GLN A 35 -0.36 9.83 -14.69
CA GLN A 35 0.69 8.94 -15.19
C GLN A 35 0.07 7.94 -16.19
N GLU A 36 0.64 7.88 -17.38
CA GLU A 36 0.30 6.91 -18.41
C GLU A 36 1.53 6.07 -18.73
N ILE A 37 1.38 4.76 -18.82
CA ILE A 37 2.43 3.80 -19.19
C ILE A 37 1.82 2.90 -20.27
N ASP A 38 2.43 2.89 -21.45
CA ASP A 38 1.98 2.10 -22.62
C ASP A 38 0.47 2.29 -22.92
N GLY A 39 0.02 3.56 -22.92
CA GLY A 39 -1.37 3.93 -23.16
C GLY A 39 -2.33 3.67 -21.99
N LYS A 40 -1.86 3.09 -20.89
CA LYS A 40 -2.69 2.77 -19.71
C LYS A 40 -2.52 3.80 -18.60
N ARG A 41 -3.63 4.32 -18.09
CA ARG A 41 -3.70 5.26 -16.97
C ARG A 41 -4.03 4.58 -15.64
N ILE A 42 -4.49 3.33 -15.70
CA ILE A 42 -4.78 2.49 -14.54
C ILE A 42 -3.82 1.31 -14.59
N ALA A 43 -2.99 1.20 -13.57
CA ALA A 43 -2.05 0.09 -13.43
C ALA A 43 -2.58 -0.95 -12.45
N SER A 44 -2.46 -2.23 -12.80
CA SER A 44 -2.89 -3.36 -11.97
C SER A 44 -1.72 -3.95 -11.19
N TYR A 45 -1.99 -4.30 -9.92
CA TYR A 45 -0.98 -4.81 -9.00
C TYR A 45 -1.44 -6.10 -8.35
N HIS A 46 -0.52 -7.06 -8.24
CA HIS A 46 -0.62 -8.20 -7.36
C HIS A 46 0.49 -8.12 -6.30
N THR A 47 0.17 -8.38 -5.05
CA THR A 47 1.14 -8.28 -3.94
C THR A 47 0.89 -9.38 -2.93
N THR A 48 1.91 -10.18 -2.62
CA THR A 48 1.91 -11.15 -1.52
C THR A 48 2.76 -10.61 -0.38
N TYR A 49 2.20 -10.52 0.82
CA TYR A 49 2.92 -10.15 2.03
C TYR A 49 3.35 -11.39 2.80
N PHE A 50 4.55 -11.30 3.37
CA PHE A 50 5.16 -12.33 4.21
C PHE A 50 5.13 -11.90 5.67
N ASP A 51 5.03 -12.88 6.57
CA ASP A 51 5.19 -12.70 8.01
C ASP A 51 5.70 -14.00 8.65
N THR A 52 6.09 -13.92 9.91
CA THR A 52 6.43 -15.08 10.75
C THR A 52 5.19 -15.94 11.03
N ALA A 53 5.39 -17.15 11.51
CA ALA A 53 4.30 -18.09 11.83
C ALA A 53 3.31 -17.52 12.86
N ASP A 54 3.79 -16.70 13.80
CA ASP A 54 3.04 -16.04 14.87
C ASP A 54 2.54 -14.61 14.49
N TYR A 55 2.71 -14.20 13.25
CA TYR A 55 2.33 -12.86 12.75
C TYR A 55 3.05 -11.70 13.47
N HIS A 56 4.34 -11.84 13.75
CA HIS A 56 5.10 -10.84 14.51
C HIS A 56 5.11 -9.45 13.84
N MET A 57 5.29 -9.36 12.50
CA MET A 57 5.24 -8.06 11.79
C MET A 57 3.85 -7.42 11.86
N TYR A 58 2.79 -8.22 11.81
CA TYR A 58 1.42 -7.75 12.04
C TYR A 58 1.27 -7.22 13.46
N GLY A 59 1.72 -8.00 14.46
CA GLY A 59 1.64 -7.67 15.89
C GLY A 59 2.33 -6.34 16.22
N ILE A 60 3.56 -6.14 15.73
CA ILE A 60 4.30 -4.89 15.86
C ILE A 60 3.51 -3.71 15.28
N HIS A 61 2.94 -3.89 14.08
CA HIS A 61 2.17 -2.83 13.45
C HIS A 61 0.84 -2.57 14.17
N HIS A 62 0.14 -3.61 14.61
CA HIS A 62 -1.08 -3.53 15.39
C HIS A 62 -0.84 -2.79 16.72
N ALA A 63 0.27 -3.07 17.41
CA ALA A 63 0.67 -2.38 18.63
C ALA A 63 1.11 -0.91 18.42
N GLY A 64 1.09 -0.40 17.17
CA GLY A 64 1.46 0.97 16.85
C GLY A 64 2.96 1.28 16.89
N ARG A 65 3.82 0.24 17.03
CA ARG A 65 5.28 0.42 17.07
C ARG A 65 5.76 1.14 15.81
N GLN A 66 6.65 2.14 16.01
CA GLN A 66 7.21 2.91 14.89
C GLN A 66 8.23 2.11 14.11
N VAL A 67 9.13 1.44 14.80
CA VAL A 67 10.13 0.54 14.21
C VAL A 67 9.44 -0.73 13.75
N ARG A 68 9.44 -0.97 12.45
CA ARG A 68 8.75 -2.13 11.86
C ARG A 68 9.23 -2.44 10.45
N GLU A 69 9.11 -3.68 10.08
CA GLU A 69 9.44 -4.18 8.76
C GLU A 69 8.18 -4.68 8.03
N LYS A 70 8.26 -4.71 6.71
CA LYS A 70 7.33 -5.41 5.82
C LYS A 70 8.10 -6.04 4.69
N ILE A 71 7.83 -7.28 4.43
CA ILE A 71 8.41 -8.06 3.34
C ILE A 71 7.27 -8.45 2.40
N ARG A 72 7.51 -8.34 1.10
CA ARG A 72 6.50 -8.69 0.10
C ARG A 72 7.10 -8.98 -1.26
N VAL A 73 6.42 -9.79 -2.03
CA VAL A 73 6.54 -9.85 -3.49
C VAL A 73 5.50 -8.92 -4.10
N ARG A 74 5.86 -8.23 -5.15
CA ARG A 74 4.93 -7.38 -5.90
C ARG A 74 5.15 -7.50 -7.40
N THR A 75 4.08 -7.82 -8.10
CA THR A 75 4.01 -7.83 -9.56
C THR A 75 3.25 -6.61 -10.07
N TYR A 76 3.81 -5.96 -11.04
CA TYR A 76 3.19 -4.93 -11.88
C TYR A 76 2.58 -5.67 -13.06
N MET A 77 1.28 -5.98 -12.98
CA MET A 77 0.60 -6.90 -13.90
C MET A 77 0.63 -6.45 -15.37
N ASP A 78 0.71 -5.13 -15.61
CA ASP A 78 0.70 -4.59 -16.97
C ASP A 78 2.06 -4.70 -17.68
N SER A 79 3.15 -4.81 -16.93
CA SER A 79 4.53 -4.93 -17.46
C SER A 79 5.20 -6.24 -17.05
N ASP A 80 4.49 -7.11 -16.37
CA ASP A 80 4.97 -8.39 -15.81
C ASP A 80 6.27 -8.30 -15.00
N GLN A 81 6.53 -7.13 -14.43
CA GLN A 81 7.71 -6.91 -13.59
C GLN A 81 7.41 -7.31 -12.16
N THR A 82 8.20 -8.24 -11.64
CA THR A 82 8.06 -8.73 -10.26
C THR A 82 9.27 -8.37 -9.42
N PHE A 83 9.00 -7.95 -8.18
CA PHE A 83 10.03 -7.54 -7.23
C PHE A 83 9.79 -8.17 -5.86
N PHE A 84 10.87 -8.67 -5.26
CA PHE A 84 10.94 -8.92 -3.84
C PHE A 84 11.34 -7.62 -3.12
N GLU A 85 10.52 -7.14 -2.19
CA GLU A 85 10.66 -5.82 -1.58
C GLU A 85 10.71 -5.91 -0.05
N ILE A 86 11.69 -5.23 0.56
CA ILE A 86 11.79 -5.03 2.01
C ILE A 86 11.56 -3.54 2.30
N LYS A 87 10.71 -3.28 3.27
CA LYS A 87 10.40 -1.92 3.71
C LYS A 87 10.55 -1.79 5.22
N ASN A 88 11.61 -1.11 5.65
CA ASN A 88 11.92 -0.85 7.05
C ASN A 88 11.53 0.58 7.42
N LYS A 89 10.88 0.74 8.56
CA LYS A 89 10.61 2.04 9.17
C LYS A 89 11.38 2.16 10.48
N ASN A 90 12.12 3.24 10.68
CA ASN A 90 12.86 3.51 11.91
C ASN A 90 12.05 4.34 12.92
N ASN A 91 12.62 4.58 14.10
CA ASN A 91 12.04 5.39 15.18
C ASN A 91 11.83 6.87 14.81
N HIS A 92 12.60 7.40 13.86
CA HIS A 92 12.41 8.76 13.32
C HIS A 92 11.31 8.85 12.24
N GLY A 93 10.51 7.80 12.07
CA GLY A 93 9.45 7.75 11.07
C GLY A 93 9.92 7.61 9.63
N ARG A 94 11.24 7.60 9.38
CA ARG A 94 11.81 7.43 8.04
C ARG A 94 11.64 6.00 7.56
N THR A 95 11.30 5.87 6.30
CA THR A 95 11.10 4.57 5.65
C THR A 95 12.14 4.35 4.56
N LYS A 96 12.88 3.24 4.66
CA LYS A 96 13.77 2.76 3.59
C LYS A 96 13.06 1.59 2.88
N LYS A 97 12.99 1.66 1.54
CA LYS A 97 12.52 0.56 0.70
C LYS A 97 13.66 0.11 -0.20
N LYS A 98 13.93 -1.18 -0.18
CA LYS A 98 14.86 -1.85 -1.07
C LYS A 98 14.14 -2.96 -1.81
N ARG A 99 14.57 -3.26 -3.05
CA ARG A 99 13.97 -4.31 -3.87
C ARG A 99 15.00 -4.93 -4.79
N ILE A 100 14.77 -6.18 -5.15
CA ILE A 100 15.44 -6.88 -6.25
C ILE A 100 14.35 -7.39 -7.20
N SER A 101 14.71 -7.50 -8.48
CA SER A 101 13.84 -8.14 -9.47
C SER A 101 13.91 -9.66 -9.28
N ILE A 102 12.79 -10.34 -9.45
CA ILE A 102 12.67 -11.79 -9.49
C ILE A 102 11.85 -12.21 -10.70
N VAL A 103 12.02 -13.45 -11.17
CA VAL A 103 11.45 -13.91 -12.45
C VAL A 103 9.92 -14.04 -12.44
N GLY A 104 9.27 -14.18 -11.28
CA GLY A 104 7.81 -14.33 -11.19
C GLY A 104 7.27 -14.16 -9.79
N HIS A 105 5.94 -14.05 -9.67
CA HIS A 105 5.27 -13.80 -8.39
C HIS A 105 5.49 -14.93 -7.38
N ASP A 106 5.45 -16.16 -7.82
CA ASP A 106 5.58 -17.37 -7.00
C ASP A 106 7.01 -17.93 -7.00
N ALA A 107 7.97 -17.19 -7.53
CA ALA A 107 9.36 -17.65 -7.76
C ALA A 107 10.28 -17.47 -6.52
N VAL A 108 9.77 -17.26 -5.33
CA VAL A 108 10.59 -16.98 -4.13
C VAL A 108 11.54 -18.13 -3.83
N GLU A 109 11.07 -19.37 -3.87
CA GLU A 109 11.92 -20.54 -3.64
C GLU A 109 12.95 -20.74 -4.76
N GLN A 110 12.55 -20.55 -6.01
CA GLN A 110 13.44 -20.62 -7.16
C GLN A 110 14.54 -19.56 -7.10
N GLU A 111 14.23 -18.40 -6.54
CA GLU A 111 15.12 -17.22 -6.44
C GLU A 111 15.87 -17.11 -5.10
N ARG A 112 15.86 -18.16 -4.26
CA ARG A 112 16.52 -18.14 -2.93
C ARG A 112 17.97 -17.69 -3.01
N ALA A 113 18.72 -18.12 -4.03
CA ALA A 113 20.12 -17.74 -4.23
C ALA A 113 20.32 -16.21 -4.32
N ASN A 114 19.35 -15.48 -4.85
CA ASN A 114 19.35 -14.02 -4.96
C ASN A 114 18.72 -13.34 -3.73
N ILE A 115 17.66 -13.95 -3.18
CA ILE A 115 16.87 -13.38 -2.08
C ILE A 115 17.61 -13.48 -0.74
N VAL A 116 18.25 -14.61 -0.43
CA VAL A 116 18.95 -14.82 0.84
C VAL A 116 20.05 -13.78 1.10
N PRO A 117 21.00 -13.53 0.20
CA PRO A 117 22.01 -12.49 0.41
C PRO A 117 21.43 -11.07 0.43
N PHE A 118 20.31 -10.83 -0.28
CA PHE A 118 19.62 -9.57 -0.26
C PHE A 118 18.97 -9.33 1.11
N MET A 119 18.29 -10.34 1.68
CA MET A 119 17.67 -10.28 3.00
C MET A 119 18.71 -10.13 4.11
N ALA A 120 19.79 -10.91 4.11
CA ALA A 120 20.86 -10.86 5.11
C ALA A 120 21.45 -9.45 5.31
N LYS A 121 21.46 -8.62 4.26
CA LYS A 121 21.96 -7.24 4.32
C LYS A 121 20.87 -6.20 4.70
N ARG A 122 19.57 -6.57 4.76
CA ARG A 122 18.50 -5.56 4.78
C ARG A 122 17.29 -5.91 5.63
N ALA A 123 17.01 -7.18 5.84
CA ALA A 123 15.87 -7.66 6.63
C ALA A 123 16.26 -7.93 8.09
N TRP A 124 15.28 -7.94 8.95
CA TRP A 124 15.42 -8.38 10.34
C TRP A 124 15.11 -9.87 10.52
N TYR A 125 14.54 -10.48 9.49
CA TYR A 125 14.17 -11.89 9.43
C TYR A 125 14.94 -12.58 8.32
N THR A 126 15.15 -13.89 8.45
CA THR A 126 15.63 -14.73 7.36
C THR A 126 14.48 -15.20 6.48
N ILE A 127 14.76 -15.77 5.33
CA ILE A 127 13.72 -16.32 4.45
C ILE A 127 13.00 -17.51 5.11
N ASP A 128 13.69 -18.25 6.01
CA ASP A 128 13.16 -19.41 6.70
C ASP A 128 12.25 -19.03 7.89
N ASP A 129 12.37 -17.81 8.40
CA ASP A 129 11.50 -17.28 9.46
C ASP A 129 10.11 -16.87 8.95
N ILE A 130 9.95 -16.69 7.64
CA ILE A 130 8.76 -16.06 7.06
C ILE A 130 8.09 -16.95 6.02
N SER A 131 6.80 -16.78 5.89
CA SER A 131 6.00 -17.45 4.87
C SER A 131 4.97 -16.47 4.27
N PRO A 132 4.45 -16.74 3.06
CA PRO A 132 3.38 -15.93 2.50
C PRO A 132 2.12 -16.04 3.36
N VAL A 133 1.48 -14.92 3.68
CA VAL A 133 0.31 -14.88 4.58
C VAL A 133 -0.93 -14.27 3.94
N ILE A 134 -0.78 -13.28 3.10
CA ILE A 134 -1.92 -12.63 2.45
C ILE A 134 -1.57 -12.08 1.07
N GLU A 135 -2.43 -12.30 0.14
CA GLU A 135 -2.40 -11.69 -1.18
C GLU A 135 -3.34 -10.51 -1.27
N ASN A 136 -2.98 -9.57 -2.12
CA ASN A 136 -3.77 -8.38 -2.38
C ASN A 136 -3.64 -7.93 -3.82
N TRP A 137 -4.77 -7.79 -4.50
CA TRP A 137 -4.89 -7.19 -5.83
C TRP A 137 -5.54 -5.83 -5.74
N PHE A 138 -5.13 -4.91 -6.56
CA PHE A 138 -5.74 -3.58 -6.64
C PHE A 138 -5.35 -2.87 -7.94
N ASN A 139 -6.17 -1.91 -8.31
CA ASN A 139 -5.90 -0.99 -9.40
C ASN A 139 -5.36 0.33 -8.84
N ARG A 140 -4.50 1.01 -9.61
CA ARG A 140 -3.89 2.27 -9.20
C ARG A 140 -3.92 3.33 -10.29
N ILE A 141 -4.37 4.53 -9.92
CA ILE A 141 -4.14 5.76 -10.65
C ILE A 141 -3.00 6.52 -9.95
N THR A 142 -2.09 7.11 -10.71
CA THR A 142 -1.02 7.96 -10.18
C THR A 142 -1.15 9.35 -10.78
N LEU A 143 -1.23 10.36 -9.92
CA LEU A 143 -1.32 11.76 -10.29
C LEU A 143 -0.10 12.51 -9.77
N VAL A 144 0.34 13.51 -10.54
CA VAL A 144 1.44 14.41 -10.21
C VAL A 144 0.99 15.84 -10.47
N ASN A 145 1.11 16.72 -9.50
CA ASN A 145 0.75 18.12 -9.72
C ASN A 145 1.66 18.80 -10.76
N PHE A 146 1.19 19.83 -11.43
CA PHE A 146 1.94 20.52 -12.49
C PHE A 146 3.29 21.04 -11.98
N GLY A 147 3.36 21.50 -10.74
CA GLY A 147 4.60 21.91 -10.09
C GLY A 147 5.56 20.77 -9.72
N LYS A 148 5.17 19.50 -9.89
CA LYS A 148 5.95 18.29 -9.57
C LYS A 148 6.46 18.22 -8.12
N THR A 149 5.79 18.90 -7.19
CA THR A 149 6.12 18.94 -5.75
C THR A 149 5.42 17.86 -4.96
N GLU A 150 4.38 17.26 -5.53
CA GLU A 150 3.64 16.18 -4.89
C GLU A 150 3.14 15.13 -5.88
N ARG A 151 2.94 13.94 -5.36
CA ARG A 151 2.39 12.80 -6.10
C ARG A 151 1.31 12.12 -5.29
N LEU A 152 0.19 11.84 -5.92
CA LEU A 152 -0.90 11.03 -5.39
C LEU A 152 -0.86 9.64 -6.00
N THR A 153 -1.07 8.62 -5.19
CA THR A 153 -1.41 7.29 -5.67
C THR A 153 -2.77 6.91 -5.10
N ILE A 154 -3.69 6.52 -5.97
CA ILE A 154 -5.08 6.20 -5.65
C ILE A 154 -5.28 4.73 -5.95
N ASP A 155 -5.48 3.93 -4.90
CA ASP A 155 -5.67 2.49 -4.98
C ASP A 155 -7.14 2.16 -4.75
N PHE A 156 -7.75 1.41 -5.63
CA PHE A 156 -9.17 1.02 -5.59
C PHE A 156 -9.35 -0.42 -6.09
N ASN A 157 -10.56 -0.95 -6.02
CA ASN A 157 -10.86 -2.34 -6.38
C ASN A 157 -9.94 -3.31 -5.64
N LEU A 158 -9.89 -3.16 -4.29
CA LEU A 158 -8.99 -3.96 -3.47
C LEU A 158 -9.61 -5.33 -3.21
N ARG A 159 -8.83 -6.38 -3.47
CA ARG A 159 -9.18 -7.76 -3.14
C ARG A 159 -8.11 -8.35 -2.25
N PHE A 160 -8.51 -9.14 -1.27
CA PHE A 160 -7.63 -9.79 -0.30
C PHE A 160 -7.96 -11.27 -0.23
N HIS A 161 -6.92 -12.09 -0.12
CA HIS A 161 -7.00 -13.52 0.14
C HIS A 161 -5.95 -13.90 1.18
N HIS A 162 -6.37 -14.38 2.33
CA HIS A 162 -5.49 -14.79 3.40
C HIS A 162 -5.13 -16.26 3.27
N LEU A 163 -3.88 -16.56 2.95
CA LEU A 163 -3.44 -17.90 2.54
C LEU A 163 -3.54 -18.98 3.63
N LYS A 164 -3.46 -18.57 4.92
CA LYS A 164 -3.53 -19.53 6.05
C LYS A 164 -4.96 -19.76 6.56
N SER A 165 -5.88 -18.82 6.40
CA SER A 165 -7.27 -18.96 6.86
C SER A 165 -8.26 -19.13 5.72
N ASP A 166 -7.79 -19.05 4.48
CA ASP A 166 -8.55 -18.99 3.23
C ASP A 166 -9.66 -17.89 3.21
N GLY A 167 -9.61 -16.96 4.19
CA GLY A 167 -10.53 -15.83 4.24
C GLY A 167 -10.32 -14.89 3.07
N ARG A 168 -11.42 -14.43 2.47
CA ARG A 168 -11.42 -13.53 1.30
C ARG A 168 -12.27 -12.32 1.57
N GLN A 169 -11.82 -11.15 1.09
CA GLN A 169 -12.57 -9.90 1.19
C GLN A 169 -12.31 -9.04 -0.03
N GLN A 170 -13.36 -8.42 -0.52
CA GLN A 170 -13.28 -7.41 -1.57
C GLN A 170 -13.83 -6.09 -1.05
N LEU A 171 -13.11 -5.00 -1.31
CA LEU A 171 -13.55 -3.64 -1.04
C LEU A 171 -13.84 -2.96 -2.37
N GLN A 172 -15.12 -2.87 -2.71
CA GLN A 172 -15.59 -2.35 -4.00
C GLN A 172 -15.87 -0.85 -3.95
N ARG A 173 -16.24 -0.31 -2.79
CA ARG A 173 -16.66 1.09 -2.60
C ARG A 173 -15.60 1.95 -1.92
N VAL A 174 -14.44 1.37 -1.55
CA VAL A 174 -13.36 2.04 -0.85
C VAL A 174 -12.17 2.30 -1.77
N ALA A 175 -11.67 3.53 -1.73
CA ALA A 175 -10.40 3.93 -2.33
C ALA A 175 -9.41 4.41 -1.27
N ILE A 176 -8.12 4.16 -1.51
CA ILE A 176 -7.02 4.60 -0.64
C ILE A 176 -6.19 5.62 -1.41
N ILE A 177 -6.13 6.85 -0.92
CA ILE A 177 -5.31 7.91 -1.50
C ILE A 177 -4.06 8.07 -0.65
N GLU A 178 -2.88 7.96 -1.24
CA GLU A 178 -1.61 8.25 -0.59
C GLU A 178 -0.98 9.49 -1.24
N LEU A 179 -0.92 10.57 -0.48
CA LEU A 179 -0.21 11.79 -0.85
C LEU A 179 1.25 11.68 -0.42
N LYS A 180 2.14 11.91 -1.37
CA LYS A 180 3.59 12.07 -1.17
C LYS A 180 3.98 13.47 -1.60
N ARG A 181 4.53 14.25 -0.69
CA ARG A 181 5.00 15.60 -0.96
C ARG A 181 6.39 15.82 -0.39
N ASP A 182 7.06 16.85 -0.88
CA ASP A 182 8.37 17.25 -0.38
C ASP A 182 8.20 18.17 0.83
N GLY A 183 8.61 17.69 2.00
CA GLY A 183 8.56 18.45 3.25
C GLY A 183 7.18 19.04 3.58
N ASN A 184 7.18 20.33 3.90
CA ASN A 184 5.99 21.12 4.24
C ASN A 184 5.51 22.04 3.10
N VAL A 185 5.91 21.77 1.86
CA VAL A 185 5.44 22.55 0.71
C VAL A 185 3.90 22.56 0.67
N PRO A 186 3.25 23.71 0.38
CA PRO A 186 1.80 23.77 0.20
C PRO A 186 1.32 22.69 -0.78
N SER A 187 0.21 22.08 -0.47
CA SER A 187 -0.31 20.93 -1.21
C SER A 187 -1.73 21.21 -1.69
N PRO A 188 -1.92 21.49 -2.98
CA PRO A 188 -3.26 21.63 -3.56
C PRO A 188 -4.16 20.41 -3.26
N ALA A 189 -3.59 19.20 -3.19
CA ALA A 189 -4.35 18.00 -2.86
C ALA A 189 -5.00 18.07 -1.49
N LEU A 190 -4.35 18.67 -0.48
CA LEU A 190 -4.89 18.71 0.89
C LEU A 190 -6.15 19.58 0.95
N ASP A 191 -6.17 20.70 0.23
CA ASP A 191 -7.34 21.59 0.19
C ASP A 191 -8.49 20.92 -0.54
N LEU A 192 -8.23 20.35 -1.71
CA LEU A 192 -9.23 19.61 -2.49
C LEU A 192 -9.80 18.39 -1.73
N LEU A 193 -8.95 17.63 -1.02
CA LEU A 193 -9.42 16.53 -0.17
C LEU A 193 -10.32 17.01 0.96
N ARG A 194 -10.04 18.19 1.53
CA ARG A 194 -10.88 18.80 2.58
C ARG A 194 -12.24 19.26 2.01
N GLU A 195 -12.25 19.90 0.85
CA GLU A 195 -13.47 20.33 0.16
C GLU A 195 -14.42 19.16 -0.09
N VAL A 196 -13.91 18.01 -0.54
CA VAL A 196 -14.71 16.79 -0.75
C VAL A 196 -14.87 15.93 0.51
N ARG A 197 -14.54 16.47 1.69
CA ARG A 197 -14.68 15.83 3.00
C ARG A 197 -13.97 14.49 3.15
N ILE A 198 -12.85 14.29 2.45
CA ILE A 198 -12.01 13.10 2.61
C ILE A 198 -11.04 13.32 3.76
N LYS A 199 -11.24 12.59 4.85
CA LYS A 199 -10.44 12.72 6.07
C LYS A 199 -9.19 11.86 6.05
N ARG A 200 -8.13 12.37 6.70
CA ARG A 200 -6.89 11.62 6.93
C ARG A 200 -7.18 10.34 7.70
N SER A 201 -6.73 9.21 7.17
CA SER A 201 -6.84 7.91 7.82
C SER A 201 -5.68 7.01 7.43
N GLY A 202 -5.08 6.35 8.42
CA GLY A 202 -4.03 5.38 8.16
C GLY A 202 -4.61 4.08 7.60
N PHE A 203 -4.09 3.61 6.47
CA PHE A 203 -4.45 2.32 5.89
C PHE A 203 -3.20 1.50 5.55
N SER A 204 -3.12 0.28 6.05
CA SER A 204 -2.11 -0.70 5.68
C SER A 204 -2.80 -1.86 4.98
N LYS A 205 -2.56 -2.06 3.68
CA LYS A 205 -3.14 -3.18 2.93
C LYS A 205 -2.84 -4.51 3.62
N TYR A 206 -1.60 -4.71 4.10
CA TYR A 206 -1.23 -5.89 4.87
C TYR A 206 -2.11 -6.05 6.12
N CYS A 207 -2.05 -5.08 7.05
CA CYS A 207 -2.70 -5.26 8.35
C CYS A 207 -4.23 -5.20 8.29
N ILE A 208 -4.80 -4.30 7.48
CA ILE A 208 -6.26 -4.20 7.34
C ILE A 208 -6.79 -5.39 6.54
N GLY A 209 -6.11 -5.79 5.47
CA GLY A 209 -6.46 -6.99 4.72
C GLY A 209 -6.46 -8.23 5.61
N SER A 210 -5.37 -8.45 6.38
CA SER A 210 -5.29 -9.58 7.33
C SER A 210 -6.38 -9.53 8.39
N ALA A 211 -6.69 -8.35 8.95
CA ALA A 211 -7.74 -8.18 9.95
C ALA A 211 -9.15 -8.47 9.40
N LEU A 212 -9.40 -8.17 8.12
CA LEU A 212 -10.67 -8.43 7.45
C LEU A 212 -10.85 -9.90 7.05
N THR A 213 -9.75 -10.64 6.87
CA THR A 213 -9.76 -12.00 6.30
C THR A 213 -9.34 -13.09 7.29
N ASN A 214 -8.91 -12.73 8.49
CA ASN A 214 -8.54 -13.69 9.53
C ASN A 214 -9.07 -13.25 10.90
N ALA A 215 -10.17 -13.86 11.32
CA ALA A 215 -10.85 -13.56 12.57
C ALA A 215 -10.04 -13.90 13.85
N LYS A 216 -8.97 -14.72 13.73
CA LYS A 216 -8.09 -15.09 14.85
C LYS A 216 -7.09 -14.00 15.22
N LEU A 217 -6.89 -12.99 14.35
CA LEU A 217 -5.96 -11.90 14.60
C LEU A 217 -6.55 -10.85 15.56
N LYS A 218 -5.70 -10.28 16.42
CA LYS A 218 -6.09 -9.13 17.26
C LYS A 218 -6.41 -7.92 16.40
N THR A 219 -7.60 -7.33 16.56
CA THR A 219 -8.08 -6.22 15.74
C THR A 219 -8.46 -4.97 16.53
N ASN A 220 -8.36 -4.99 17.88
CA ASN A 220 -8.81 -3.90 18.74
C ASN A 220 -8.26 -2.52 18.34
N ASN A 221 -6.98 -2.41 17.99
CA ASN A 221 -6.35 -1.16 17.55
C ASN A 221 -6.70 -0.75 16.09
N PHE A 222 -7.40 -1.60 15.38
CA PHE A 222 -7.94 -1.30 14.03
C PHE A 222 -9.47 -1.13 14.03
N LYS A 223 -10.15 -1.31 15.15
CA LYS A 223 -11.62 -1.35 15.26
C LYS A 223 -12.31 -0.16 14.61
N GLU A 224 -11.83 1.06 14.84
CA GLU A 224 -12.40 2.27 14.23
C GLU A 224 -12.27 2.25 12.69
N ARG A 225 -11.10 1.81 12.18
CA ARG A 225 -10.87 1.73 10.73
C ARG A 225 -11.71 0.64 10.10
N LEU A 226 -11.85 -0.51 10.73
CA LEU A 226 -12.69 -1.61 10.26
C LEU A 226 -14.16 -1.19 10.22
N ARG A 227 -14.65 -0.52 11.25
CA ARG A 227 -16.02 0.06 11.28
C ARG A 227 -16.23 1.12 10.20
N MET A 228 -15.22 1.97 9.96
CA MET A 228 -15.31 2.97 8.90
C MET A 228 -15.42 2.30 7.53
N ILE A 229 -14.59 1.29 7.26
CA ILE A 229 -14.62 0.52 6.01
C ILE A 229 -15.96 -0.17 5.84
N ASP A 230 -16.44 -0.84 6.87
CA ASP A 230 -17.76 -1.52 6.87
C ASP A 230 -18.89 -0.55 6.52
N LYS A 231 -18.91 0.64 7.15
CA LYS A 231 -19.88 1.69 6.82
C LYS A 231 -19.78 2.18 5.37
N MET A 232 -18.58 2.25 4.81
CA MET A 232 -18.37 2.68 3.42
C MET A 232 -18.83 1.62 2.43
N GLU A 233 -18.58 0.34 2.70
CA GLU A 233 -18.97 -0.77 1.84
C GLU A 233 -20.48 -1.06 1.89
N ASN A 234 -21.12 -0.90 3.07
CA ASN A 234 -22.53 -1.24 3.31
C ASN A 234 -23.47 -0.04 3.23
N LYS A 235 -22.98 1.16 2.90
CA LYS A 235 -23.82 2.34 2.71
C LYS A 235 -24.72 2.15 1.49
N ARG A 236 -26.03 1.98 1.71
CA ARG A 236 -27.08 1.96 0.67
C ARG A 236 -27.30 3.36 0.11
#